data_605f5e6cce1d67b53576282ed507ee3c
#
_entry.id   605f5e6cce1d67b53576282ed507ee3c
#
_cell.length_a   1.000
_cell.length_b   1.000
_cell.length_c   1.000
_cell.angle_alpha   90.00
_cell.angle_beta   90.00
_cell.angle_gamma   90.00
#
_symmetry.space_group_name_H-M   'P 1'
#
loop_
_entity.id
_entity.type
_entity.pdbx_description
1 polymer ?
#
loop_
_entity_poly.entity_id
_entity_poly.type
_entity_poly.pdbx_seq_one_letter_code
_entity_poly.pdbx_strand_id
1 'polypeptide(L)'
;MDYSKICFVIMPFGKKPVGDQMVDFDPLYDDIFVPAISAVALPEGGKLEPRRTDKDFFAGDIKLEMFQYLEYSRFALADISGINFNVAYELGARHRAREAGTAIFHQGKSSPPFDISSIKAFSYEYTPADAAAKSRELITGVLTESLVRNRLDSPVRTALNLQRESGQIDELLKQAENEIRNSNWNGAMDIYRNAVAADPSNPLPRMKLGLLCRDRGIWDEALEQFTGATAASPTYGEAWREKGIVENKLAQIAKQPMDANPAPGETSLRRAIEINGRDFDAFASLGGVLKRAKRFPDALKAYEQSLKVSGGHPYPLLNALKLRAQINGHLALSGSDKVALVRAARVREGQSKQLPPFDKPWCFFDSAEIKLYQGDAKAFLDTAMQGFSQTEHDWQGKTFVDSLRLLLPAADELPGLKEGVAELEKLLP
;
A
#
# COMPACT_ATOMS: atom_id res chain seq x y z
N MET A 1 -12.54 0.94 31.91
CA MET A 1 -11.11 0.61 32.13
C MET A 1 -10.32 1.91 32.11
N ASP A 2 -9.37 2.10 33.03
CA ASP A 2 -8.56 3.34 33.08
C ASP A 2 -7.26 3.17 32.28
N TYR A 3 -7.31 3.53 31.02
CA TYR A 3 -6.16 3.42 30.10
C TYR A 3 -4.99 4.33 30.48
N SER A 4 -5.19 5.32 31.34
CA SER A 4 -4.13 6.24 31.76
C SER A 4 -3.02 5.56 32.59
N LYS A 5 -3.29 4.36 33.12
CA LYS A 5 -2.36 3.56 33.89
C LYS A 5 -1.84 2.34 33.14
N ILE A 6 -2.36 2.03 31.96
CA ILE A 6 -2.04 0.79 31.26
C ILE A 6 -0.75 0.94 30.46
N CYS A 7 0.13 -0.07 30.60
CA CYS A 7 1.18 -0.40 29.67
C CYS A 7 0.78 -1.65 28.88
N PHE A 8 0.43 -1.48 27.62
CA PHE A 8 0.08 -2.59 26.75
C PHE A 8 1.34 -3.29 26.25
N VAL A 9 1.41 -4.62 26.40
CA VAL A 9 2.57 -5.41 26.00
C VAL A 9 2.27 -6.11 24.68
N ILE A 10 2.91 -5.62 23.62
CA ILE A 10 2.87 -6.15 22.26
C ILE A 10 4.01 -7.14 22.13
N MET A 11 3.73 -8.45 22.21
CA MET A 11 4.78 -9.48 22.17
C MET A 11 4.25 -10.78 21.59
N PRO A 12 5.13 -11.67 21.09
CA PRO A 12 4.72 -13.04 20.78
C PRO A 12 4.21 -13.73 22.04
N PHE A 13 3.36 -14.73 21.91
CA PHE A 13 2.91 -15.60 22.99
C PHE A 13 3.15 -17.08 22.63
N GLY A 14 3.27 -17.90 23.68
CA GLY A 14 3.68 -19.30 23.55
C GLY A 14 5.10 -19.45 23.03
N LYS A 15 5.43 -20.62 22.49
CA LYS A 15 6.77 -20.94 22.00
C LYS A 15 6.96 -20.47 20.57
N LYS A 16 8.00 -19.68 20.31
CA LYS A 16 8.37 -19.16 18.99
C LYS A 16 9.88 -19.27 18.75
N PRO A 17 10.31 -19.43 17.49
CA PRO A 17 11.74 -19.40 17.14
C PRO A 17 12.30 -17.97 17.24
N VAL A 18 13.46 -17.83 17.87
CA VAL A 18 14.27 -16.61 17.93
C VAL A 18 15.71 -17.00 17.53
N GLY A 19 16.08 -16.71 16.28
CA GLY A 19 17.30 -17.29 15.71
C GLY A 19 17.23 -18.81 15.69
N ASP A 20 18.25 -19.46 16.23
CA ASP A 20 18.35 -20.92 16.31
C ASP A 20 17.71 -21.53 17.58
N GLN A 21 17.06 -20.71 18.40
CA GLN A 21 16.50 -21.14 19.68
C GLN A 21 14.97 -21.06 19.69
N MET A 22 14.32 -21.99 20.41
CA MET A 22 12.91 -21.91 20.74
C MET A 22 12.73 -21.18 22.07
N VAL A 23 12.06 -20.04 22.05
CA VAL A 23 11.81 -19.21 23.23
C VAL A 23 10.33 -19.33 23.62
N ASP A 24 10.08 -19.53 24.92
CA ASP A 24 8.73 -19.47 25.48
C ASP A 24 8.47 -18.06 26.02
N PHE A 25 7.52 -17.34 25.35
CA PHE A 25 7.22 -15.95 25.67
C PHE A 25 6.28 -15.76 26.85
N ASP A 26 5.59 -16.81 27.31
CA ASP A 26 4.66 -16.68 28.44
C ASP A 26 5.40 -16.48 29.77
N PRO A 27 6.44 -17.27 30.12
CA PRO A 27 7.27 -16.97 31.29
C PRO A 27 7.97 -15.61 31.17
N LEU A 28 8.39 -15.18 29.99
CA LEU A 28 9.01 -13.87 29.82
C LEU A 28 8.05 -12.72 30.16
N TYR A 29 6.78 -12.85 29.79
CA TYR A 29 5.77 -11.89 30.22
C TYR A 29 5.63 -11.84 31.74
N ASP A 30 5.43 -13.00 32.36
CA ASP A 30 5.15 -13.11 33.81
C ASP A 30 6.37 -12.74 34.67
N ASP A 31 7.60 -13.16 34.27
CA ASP A 31 8.80 -13.04 35.09
C ASP A 31 9.66 -11.79 34.81
N ILE A 32 9.54 -11.20 33.61
CA ILE A 32 10.35 -10.05 33.21
C ILE A 32 9.49 -8.80 33.03
N PHE A 33 8.47 -8.84 32.13
CA PHE A 33 7.74 -7.64 31.79
C PHE A 33 6.76 -7.20 32.87
N VAL A 34 5.99 -8.10 33.45
CA VAL A 34 5.02 -7.78 34.51
C VAL A 34 5.71 -7.11 35.71
N PRO A 35 6.75 -7.68 36.33
CA PRO A 35 7.41 -7.04 37.46
C PRO A 35 8.11 -5.73 37.09
N ALA A 36 8.74 -5.64 35.91
CA ALA A 36 9.41 -4.44 35.47
C ALA A 36 8.42 -3.26 35.24
N ILE A 37 7.29 -3.53 34.58
CA ILE A 37 6.25 -2.51 34.30
C ILE A 37 5.59 -2.09 35.64
N SER A 38 5.24 -3.04 36.50
CA SER A 38 4.58 -2.77 37.79
C SER A 38 5.47 -2.02 38.79
N ALA A 39 6.79 -1.95 38.56
CA ALA A 39 7.72 -1.14 39.34
C ALA A 39 7.69 0.35 38.93
N VAL A 40 7.21 0.70 37.74
CA VAL A 40 7.21 2.06 37.23
C VAL A 40 6.15 2.92 37.92
N ALA A 41 6.58 3.99 38.60
CA ALA A 41 5.71 5.00 39.18
C ALA A 41 5.24 6.01 38.11
N LEU A 42 3.96 6.39 38.18
CA LEU A 42 3.40 7.44 37.33
C LEU A 42 3.62 8.82 37.96
N PRO A 43 3.91 9.87 37.15
CA PRO A 43 4.11 11.23 37.68
C PRO A 43 2.92 11.78 38.48
N GLU A 44 1.71 11.41 38.08
CA GLU A 44 0.44 11.78 38.73
C GLU A 44 0.06 10.92 39.92
N GLY A 45 0.86 9.91 40.25
CA GLY A 45 0.64 8.94 41.31
C GLY A 45 0.10 7.60 40.82
N GLY A 46 0.38 6.55 41.56
CA GLY A 46 0.11 5.17 41.15
C GLY A 46 1.24 4.53 40.37
N LYS A 47 0.95 3.43 39.71
CA LYS A 47 1.93 2.64 38.95
C LYS A 47 1.36 2.24 37.60
N LEU A 48 2.24 1.91 36.64
CA LEU A 48 1.83 1.27 35.39
C LEU A 48 1.30 -0.13 35.65
N GLU A 49 0.24 -0.47 34.94
CA GLU A 49 -0.41 -1.77 34.95
C GLU A 49 -0.13 -2.50 33.62
N PRO A 50 0.57 -3.64 33.64
CA PRO A 50 0.81 -4.42 32.43
C PRO A 50 -0.48 -5.07 31.95
N ARG A 51 -0.73 -5.04 30.64
CA ARG A 51 -1.83 -5.75 29.97
C ARG A 51 -1.33 -6.44 28.71
N ARG A 52 -1.84 -7.65 28.47
CA ARG A 52 -1.64 -8.45 27.25
C ARG A 52 -2.98 -9.11 26.91
N THR A 53 -3.45 -9.01 25.69
CA THR A 53 -4.82 -9.40 25.29
C THR A 53 -5.18 -10.85 25.57
N ASP A 54 -4.23 -11.77 25.46
CA ASP A 54 -4.46 -13.20 25.74
C ASP A 54 -4.59 -13.54 27.25
N LYS A 55 -4.29 -12.58 28.13
CA LYS A 55 -4.39 -12.72 29.59
C LYS A 55 -5.66 -12.04 30.14
N ASP A 56 -6.47 -11.40 29.31
CA ASP A 56 -7.73 -10.79 29.73
C ASP A 56 -8.86 -11.84 29.72
N PHE A 57 -9.58 -11.96 30.83
CA PHE A 57 -10.57 -13.03 31.07
C PHE A 57 -11.99 -12.52 30.98
N PHE A 58 -12.38 -11.87 29.88
CA PHE A 58 -13.78 -11.50 29.67
C PHE A 58 -14.26 -11.84 28.25
N ALA A 59 -15.56 -12.10 28.16
CA ALA A 59 -16.17 -12.42 26.87
C ALA A 59 -16.32 -11.17 26.02
N GLY A 60 -15.55 -11.07 24.94
CA GLY A 60 -15.57 -9.95 24.01
C GLY A 60 -14.83 -10.24 22.71
N ASP A 61 -14.85 -9.30 21.77
CA ASP A 61 -14.03 -9.38 20.58
C ASP A 61 -12.59 -8.96 20.93
N ILE A 62 -11.70 -9.96 21.04
CA ILE A 62 -10.28 -9.77 21.35
C ILE A 62 -9.63 -8.71 20.44
N LYS A 63 -10.08 -8.62 19.19
CA LYS A 63 -9.54 -7.63 18.24
C LYS A 63 -9.94 -6.21 18.61
N LEU A 64 -11.17 -6.00 19.03
CA LEU A 64 -11.65 -4.67 19.43
C LEU A 64 -10.86 -4.17 20.63
N GLU A 65 -10.65 -5.01 21.62
CA GLU A 65 -9.88 -4.65 22.81
C GLU A 65 -8.42 -4.38 22.52
N MET A 66 -7.80 -5.22 21.68
CA MET A 66 -6.44 -5.00 21.22
C MET A 66 -6.28 -3.60 20.60
N PHE A 67 -7.22 -3.19 19.71
CA PHE A 67 -7.18 -1.86 19.12
C PHE A 67 -7.43 -0.74 20.13
N GLN A 68 -8.28 -0.97 21.14
CA GLN A 68 -8.46 -0.01 22.25
C GLN A 68 -7.18 0.15 23.07
N TYR A 69 -6.47 -0.94 23.37
CA TYR A 69 -5.15 -0.85 24.03
C TYR A 69 -4.13 -0.12 23.16
N LEU A 70 -4.07 -0.41 21.86
CA LEU A 70 -3.15 0.27 20.95
C LEU A 70 -3.43 1.77 20.88
N GLU A 71 -4.69 2.19 20.90
CA GLU A 71 -5.10 3.60 20.79
C GLU A 71 -4.98 4.34 22.12
N TYR A 72 -5.46 3.76 23.22
CA TYR A 72 -5.72 4.51 24.45
C TYR A 72 -4.71 4.25 25.58
N SER A 73 -3.98 3.13 25.59
CA SER A 73 -3.03 2.86 26.69
C SER A 73 -1.98 3.96 26.84
N ARG A 74 -1.64 4.25 28.10
CA ARG A 74 -0.63 5.25 28.47
C ARG A 74 0.70 4.98 27.79
N PHE A 75 1.11 3.72 27.79
CA PHE A 75 2.36 3.26 27.22
C PHE A 75 2.17 1.93 26.48
N ALA A 76 3.04 1.65 25.53
CA ALA A 76 3.16 0.33 24.92
C ALA A 76 4.61 -0.14 24.98
N LEU A 77 4.81 -1.40 25.33
CA LEU A 77 6.09 -2.10 25.28
C LEU A 77 5.99 -3.14 24.16
N ALA A 78 6.87 -3.06 23.17
CA ALA A 78 6.88 -4.00 22.04
C ALA A 78 8.13 -4.89 22.10
N ASP A 79 7.94 -6.21 22.16
CA ASP A 79 9.00 -7.19 21.99
C ASP A 79 9.01 -7.73 20.56
N ILE A 80 10.00 -7.32 19.78
CA ILE A 80 10.17 -7.70 18.38
C ILE A 80 11.04 -8.94 18.18
N SER A 81 11.33 -9.68 19.21
CA SER A 81 12.12 -10.91 19.15
C SER A 81 11.49 -11.92 18.19
N GLY A 82 12.30 -12.53 17.29
CA GLY A 82 11.85 -13.58 16.39
C GLY A 82 10.96 -13.14 15.24
N ILE A 83 10.85 -11.83 14.95
CA ILE A 83 10.10 -11.24 13.83
C ILE A 83 8.71 -11.87 13.66
N ASN A 84 7.76 -11.44 14.48
CA ASN A 84 6.37 -11.92 14.44
C ASN A 84 5.48 -10.92 13.67
N PHE A 85 4.71 -11.41 12.68
CA PHE A 85 3.83 -10.55 11.88
C PHE A 85 2.75 -9.83 12.69
N ASN A 86 2.19 -10.49 13.73
CA ASN A 86 1.19 -9.87 14.58
C ASN A 86 1.80 -8.72 15.38
N VAL A 87 2.98 -8.94 15.95
CA VAL A 87 3.74 -7.89 16.67
C VAL A 87 4.07 -6.73 15.74
N ALA A 88 4.51 -7.00 14.52
CA ALA A 88 4.80 -5.95 13.52
C ALA A 88 3.54 -5.15 13.15
N TYR A 89 2.40 -5.82 12.98
CA TYR A 89 1.12 -5.18 12.69
C TYR A 89 0.63 -4.31 13.85
N GLU A 90 0.67 -4.83 15.07
CA GLU A 90 0.25 -4.13 16.29
C GLU A 90 1.16 -2.92 16.56
N LEU A 91 2.48 -3.07 16.42
CA LEU A 91 3.44 -1.98 16.56
C LEU A 91 3.20 -0.89 15.51
N GLY A 92 2.95 -1.25 14.25
CA GLY A 92 2.59 -0.32 13.19
C GLY A 92 1.30 0.44 13.49
N ALA A 93 0.25 -0.25 13.96
CA ALA A 93 -1.00 0.35 14.40
C ALA A 93 -0.79 1.31 15.59
N ARG A 94 0.01 0.92 16.58
CA ARG A 94 0.40 1.76 17.71
C ARG A 94 1.11 3.04 17.27
N HIS A 95 2.11 2.91 16.40
CA HIS A 95 2.84 4.05 15.86
C HIS A 95 1.95 4.99 15.02
N ARG A 96 0.91 4.47 14.38
CA ARG A 96 -0.09 5.32 13.69
C ARG A 96 -1.00 6.05 14.70
N ALA A 97 -1.40 5.36 15.77
CA ALA A 97 -2.32 5.88 16.79
C ALA A 97 -1.65 6.93 17.70
N ARG A 98 -0.41 6.68 18.14
CA ARG A 98 0.30 7.48 19.15
C ARG A 98 1.60 8.04 18.63
N GLU A 99 1.91 9.29 19.02
CA GLU A 99 3.18 9.96 18.66
C GLU A 99 4.31 9.58 19.62
N ALA A 100 3.96 9.25 20.85
CA ALA A 100 4.90 8.93 21.92
C ALA A 100 4.33 7.87 22.87
N GLY A 101 5.19 7.28 23.68
CA GLY A 101 4.82 6.28 24.68
C GLY A 101 4.88 4.85 24.14
N THR A 102 5.90 4.57 23.31
CA THR A 102 6.21 3.20 22.83
C THR A 102 7.68 2.91 23.01
N ALA A 103 8.03 1.81 23.67
CA ALA A 103 9.40 1.35 23.79
C ALA A 103 9.56 -0.03 23.15
N ILE A 104 10.65 -0.22 22.40
CA ILE A 104 10.92 -1.45 21.65
C ILE A 104 12.05 -2.23 22.32
N PHE A 105 11.82 -3.51 22.51
CA PHE A 105 12.77 -4.44 23.08
C PHE A 105 12.98 -5.65 22.17
N HIS A 106 14.15 -6.28 22.28
CA HIS A 106 14.46 -7.53 21.60
C HIS A 106 15.45 -8.37 22.40
N GLN A 107 15.43 -9.68 22.20
CA GLN A 107 16.40 -10.60 22.80
C GLN A 107 17.70 -10.66 21.99
N GLY A 108 18.81 -10.79 22.70
CA GLY A 108 20.11 -11.05 22.11
C GLY A 108 20.66 -9.90 21.25
N LYS A 109 21.58 -10.25 20.35
CA LYS A 109 22.34 -9.30 19.52
C LYS A 109 21.71 -9.06 18.13
N SER A 110 20.46 -9.46 17.91
CA SER A 110 19.80 -9.24 16.61
C SER A 110 19.58 -7.75 16.37
N SER A 111 19.88 -7.28 15.15
CA SER A 111 19.55 -5.90 14.77
C SER A 111 18.05 -5.79 14.48
N PRO A 112 17.41 -4.67 14.85
CA PRO A 112 16.04 -4.39 14.46
C PRO A 112 15.88 -4.43 12.92
N PRO A 113 14.69 -4.80 12.39
CA PRO A 113 14.39 -4.69 10.97
C PRO A 113 14.68 -3.29 10.43
N PHE A 114 15.08 -3.20 9.15
CA PHE A 114 15.46 -1.94 8.51
C PHE A 114 14.41 -0.84 8.70
N ASP A 115 13.12 -1.16 8.56
CA ASP A 115 12.02 -0.19 8.61
C ASP A 115 11.86 0.51 9.98
N ILE A 116 12.40 -0.10 11.05
CA ILE A 116 12.40 0.48 12.41
C ILE A 116 13.81 0.72 12.95
N SER A 117 14.85 0.60 12.13
CA SER A 117 16.25 0.75 12.53
C SER A 117 16.60 2.16 13.03
N SER A 118 15.80 3.17 12.67
CA SER A 118 15.92 4.55 13.16
C SER A 118 15.39 4.74 14.59
N ILE A 119 14.65 3.76 15.13
CA ILE A 119 14.11 3.80 16.49
C ILE A 119 15.08 3.09 17.43
N LYS A 120 15.29 3.66 18.60
CA LYS A 120 16.09 3.02 19.62
C LYS A 120 15.37 1.79 20.16
N ALA A 121 15.90 0.59 19.89
CA ALA A 121 15.49 -0.66 20.48
C ALA A 121 16.49 -1.09 21.54
N PHE A 122 16.02 -1.74 22.60
CA PHE A 122 16.82 -2.14 23.75
C PHE A 122 16.93 -3.66 23.81
N SER A 123 18.16 -4.15 23.94
CA SER A 123 18.41 -5.58 24.12
C SER A 123 18.16 -6.00 25.56
N TYR A 124 17.50 -7.14 25.76
CA TYR A 124 17.29 -7.75 27.05
C TYR A 124 17.65 -9.26 27.04
N GLU A 125 17.95 -9.81 28.20
CA GLU A 125 18.24 -11.22 28.38
C GLU A 125 17.46 -11.74 29.58
N TYR A 126 17.06 -13.01 29.56
CA TYR A 126 16.27 -13.62 30.65
C TYR A 126 17.00 -14.78 31.37
N THR A 127 18.11 -15.21 30.80
CA THR A 127 19.00 -16.23 31.39
C THR A 127 20.45 -15.77 31.32
N PRO A 128 21.25 -16.01 32.35
CA PRO A 128 20.91 -16.55 33.68
C PRO A 128 20.10 -15.57 34.55
N ALA A 129 19.75 -15.95 35.78
CA ALA A 129 18.86 -15.16 36.64
C ALA A 129 19.34 -13.74 36.95
N ASP A 130 20.65 -13.50 37.01
CA ASP A 130 21.21 -12.15 37.17
C ASP A 130 21.03 -11.27 35.91
N ALA A 131 21.08 -11.86 34.72
CA ALA A 131 20.74 -11.18 33.50
C ALA A 131 19.24 -10.78 33.44
N ALA A 132 18.37 -11.67 33.93
CA ALA A 132 16.95 -11.37 34.09
C ALA A 132 16.69 -10.19 35.04
N ALA A 133 17.42 -10.12 36.15
CA ALA A 133 17.31 -8.98 37.09
C ALA A 133 17.74 -7.66 36.45
N LYS A 134 18.89 -7.65 35.77
CA LYS A 134 19.36 -6.47 35.00
C LYS A 134 18.40 -6.05 33.91
N SER A 135 17.76 -7.00 33.21
CA SER A 135 16.75 -6.72 32.19
C SER A 135 15.50 -6.06 32.77
N ARG A 136 15.03 -6.51 33.93
CA ARG A 136 13.94 -5.84 34.67
C ARG A 136 14.29 -4.40 35.03
N GLU A 137 15.50 -4.17 35.57
CA GLU A 137 15.98 -2.81 35.88
C GLU A 137 16.07 -1.93 34.64
N LEU A 138 16.63 -2.46 33.55
CA LEU A 138 16.69 -1.76 32.25
C LEU A 138 15.30 -1.35 31.76
N ILE A 139 14.36 -2.30 31.73
CA ILE A 139 12.98 -2.06 31.26
C ILE A 139 12.32 -1.00 32.13
N THR A 140 12.40 -1.14 33.47
CA THR A 140 11.85 -0.15 34.40
C THR A 140 12.43 1.26 34.14
N GLY A 141 13.77 1.34 33.98
CA GLY A 141 14.46 2.60 33.71
C GLY A 141 14.05 3.24 32.38
N VAL A 142 13.98 2.43 31.31
CA VAL A 142 13.53 2.91 29.97
C VAL A 142 12.11 3.45 30.03
N LEU A 143 11.19 2.74 30.66
CA LEU A 143 9.79 3.18 30.76
C LEU A 143 9.66 4.46 31.62
N THR A 144 10.36 4.52 32.75
CA THR A 144 10.38 5.70 33.64
C THR A 144 10.88 6.94 32.90
N GLU A 145 12.06 6.83 32.25
CA GLU A 145 12.65 7.95 31.50
C GLU A 145 11.78 8.36 30.31
N SER A 146 11.16 7.40 29.63
CA SER A 146 10.29 7.68 28.47
C SER A 146 9.00 8.38 28.89
N LEU A 147 8.42 8.01 30.03
CA LEU A 147 7.24 8.70 30.58
C LEU A 147 7.54 10.15 30.96
N VAL A 148 8.70 10.39 31.59
CA VAL A 148 9.10 11.74 32.01
C VAL A 148 9.42 12.62 30.82
N ARG A 149 10.17 12.11 29.84
CA ARG A 149 10.64 12.90 28.70
C ARG A 149 9.58 13.04 27.60
N ASN A 150 8.62 12.14 27.50
CA ASN A 150 7.55 12.10 26.52
C ASN A 150 8.00 12.48 25.09
N ARG A 151 9.13 11.89 24.64
CA ARG A 151 9.68 12.17 23.31
C ARG A 151 8.90 11.44 22.25
N LEU A 152 8.83 12.03 21.05
CA LEU A 152 8.29 11.39 19.87
C LEU A 152 9.06 10.10 19.59
N ASP A 153 8.36 8.98 19.50
CA ASP A 153 8.93 7.65 19.23
C ASP A 153 8.26 6.94 18.05
N SER A 154 7.29 7.60 17.38
CA SER A 154 6.61 7.06 16.23
C SER A 154 7.24 7.54 14.92
N PRO A 155 7.94 6.67 14.16
CA PRO A 155 8.45 7.02 12.84
C PRO A 155 7.31 7.27 11.85
N VAL A 156 6.18 6.57 12.01
CA VAL A 156 4.98 6.74 11.17
C VAL A 156 4.42 8.16 11.30
N ARG A 157 4.26 8.64 12.54
CA ARG A 157 3.77 10.00 12.80
C ARG A 157 4.76 11.06 12.33
N THR A 158 6.05 10.82 12.55
CA THR A 158 7.11 11.73 12.10
C THR A 158 7.19 11.81 10.58
N ALA A 159 7.15 10.66 9.89
CA ALA A 159 7.23 10.60 8.43
C ALA A 159 6.00 11.21 7.74
N LEU A 160 4.82 11.10 8.35
CA LEU A 160 3.60 11.70 7.83
C LEU A 160 3.44 13.18 8.20
N ASN A 161 4.42 13.77 8.88
CA ASN A 161 4.37 15.18 9.34
C ASN A 161 3.07 15.50 10.10
N LEU A 162 2.54 14.51 10.83
CA LEU A 162 1.30 14.64 11.63
C LEU A 162 1.62 15.39 12.93
N GLN A 163 1.99 16.68 12.81
CA GLN A 163 2.19 17.54 13.97
C GLN A 163 0.85 17.97 14.60
N ARG A 164 0.90 18.41 15.86
CA ARG A 164 -0.26 18.78 16.69
C ARG A 164 -1.17 19.90 16.14
N GLU A 165 -0.74 20.61 15.11
CA GLU A 165 -1.56 21.62 14.40
C GLU A 165 -2.57 21.00 13.44
N SER A 166 -2.58 19.66 13.31
CA SER A 166 -3.43 18.93 12.36
C SER A 166 -4.92 18.87 12.72
N GLY A 167 -5.33 19.25 13.89
CA GLY A 167 -6.76 19.13 14.29
C GLY A 167 -7.72 19.80 13.31
N GLN A 168 -7.36 20.98 12.79
CA GLN A 168 -8.18 21.69 11.80
C GLN A 168 -8.09 21.01 10.42
N ILE A 169 -6.92 20.57 10.00
CA ILE A 169 -6.74 19.87 8.73
C ILE A 169 -7.44 18.51 8.74
N ASP A 170 -7.27 17.73 9.82
CA ASP A 170 -7.94 16.42 9.97
C ASP A 170 -9.46 16.57 9.92
N GLU A 171 -10.02 17.64 10.51
CA GLU A 171 -11.45 17.91 10.46
C GLU A 171 -11.90 18.27 9.04
N LEU A 172 -11.16 19.12 8.32
CA LEU A 172 -11.44 19.44 6.92
C LEU A 172 -11.37 18.19 6.03
N LEU A 173 -10.37 17.31 6.24
CA LEU A 173 -10.27 16.07 5.49
C LEU A 173 -11.47 15.15 5.73
N LYS A 174 -11.94 15.02 6.98
CA LYS A 174 -13.16 14.25 7.32
C LYS A 174 -14.42 14.84 6.68
N GLN A 175 -14.55 16.17 6.70
CA GLN A 175 -15.67 16.86 6.06
C GLN A 175 -15.66 16.60 4.54
N ALA A 176 -14.51 16.72 3.89
CA ALA A 176 -14.39 16.41 2.46
C ALA A 176 -14.76 14.95 2.15
N GLU A 177 -14.32 14.00 2.97
CA GLU A 177 -14.68 12.58 2.81
C GLU A 177 -16.19 12.34 3.00
N ASN A 178 -16.87 13.08 3.89
CA ASN A 178 -18.32 13.04 4.01
C ASN A 178 -19.01 13.58 2.76
N GLU A 179 -18.53 14.69 2.19
CA GLU A 179 -19.05 15.21 0.92
C GLU A 179 -18.89 14.20 -0.22
N ILE A 180 -17.77 13.49 -0.28
CA ILE A 180 -17.55 12.41 -1.25
C ILE A 180 -18.60 11.30 -1.06
N ARG A 181 -18.86 10.86 0.17
CA ARG A 181 -19.91 9.85 0.46
C ARG A 181 -21.30 10.29 0.03
N ASN A 182 -21.56 11.60 0.09
CA ASN A 182 -22.81 12.22 -0.36
C ASN A 182 -22.81 12.54 -1.87
N SER A 183 -21.77 12.12 -2.60
CA SER A 183 -21.58 12.42 -4.03
C SER A 183 -21.50 13.91 -4.35
N ASN A 184 -21.18 14.76 -3.37
CA ASN A 184 -20.96 16.19 -3.54
C ASN A 184 -19.46 16.46 -3.84
N TRP A 185 -19.05 16.13 -5.04
CA TRP A 185 -17.65 16.21 -5.47
C TRP A 185 -17.10 17.64 -5.43
N ASN A 186 -17.91 18.63 -5.82
CA ASN A 186 -17.50 20.05 -5.82
C ASN A 186 -17.28 20.53 -4.38
N GLY A 187 -18.20 20.24 -3.46
CA GLY A 187 -18.04 20.55 -2.05
C GLY A 187 -16.79 19.91 -1.45
N ALA A 188 -16.51 18.66 -1.79
CA ALA A 188 -15.29 17.97 -1.35
C ALA A 188 -14.02 18.67 -1.87
N MET A 189 -13.99 19.07 -3.16
CA MET A 189 -12.84 19.79 -3.73
C MET A 189 -12.63 21.15 -3.04
N ASP A 190 -13.69 21.89 -2.76
CA ASP A 190 -13.60 23.19 -2.09
C ASP A 190 -13.06 23.03 -0.67
N ILE A 191 -13.47 22.01 0.06
CA ILE A 191 -12.96 21.72 1.40
C ILE A 191 -11.47 21.30 1.33
N TYR A 192 -11.07 20.48 0.35
CA TYR A 192 -9.65 20.14 0.17
C TYR A 192 -8.80 21.37 -0.20
N ARG A 193 -9.32 22.30 -1.04
CA ARG A 193 -8.64 23.59 -1.33
C ARG A 193 -8.45 24.42 -0.07
N ASN A 194 -9.45 24.47 0.80
CA ASN A 194 -9.35 25.15 2.09
C ASN A 194 -8.29 24.48 2.98
N ALA A 195 -8.22 23.15 3.00
CA ALA A 195 -7.20 22.42 3.74
C ALA A 195 -5.79 22.68 3.19
N VAL A 196 -5.62 22.77 1.87
CA VAL A 196 -4.34 23.17 1.22
C VAL A 196 -3.96 24.61 1.59
N ALA A 197 -4.93 25.52 1.62
CA ALA A 197 -4.69 26.92 1.99
C ALA A 197 -4.33 27.09 3.47
N ALA A 198 -4.93 26.27 4.35
CA ALA A 198 -4.67 26.30 5.79
C ALA A 198 -3.27 25.79 6.16
N ASP A 199 -2.76 24.76 5.43
CA ASP A 199 -1.38 24.27 5.58
C ASP A 199 -0.78 23.92 4.22
N PRO A 200 -0.16 24.90 3.53
CA PRO A 200 0.47 24.68 2.22
C PRO A 200 1.66 23.70 2.25
N SER A 201 2.26 23.47 3.41
CA SER A 201 3.41 22.59 3.60
C SER A 201 3.01 21.11 3.76
N ASN A 202 1.74 20.83 4.05
CA ASN A 202 1.22 19.49 4.20
C ASN A 202 0.90 18.88 2.82
N PRO A 203 1.58 17.80 2.40
CA PRO A 203 1.33 17.19 1.10
C PRO A 203 0.00 16.44 1.02
N LEU A 204 -0.60 16.05 2.16
CA LEU A 204 -1.76 15.15 2.18
C LEU A 204 -3.04 15.80 1.60
N PRO A 205 -3.44 17.05 1.97
CA PRO A 205 -4.58 17.70 1.35
C PRO A 205 -4.41 17.86 -0.18
N ARG A 206 -3.18 18.22 -0.63
CA ARG A 206 -2.84 18.32 -2.05
C ARG A 206 -2.99 16.97 -2.76
N MET A 207 -2.49 15.89 -2.14
CA MET A 207 -2.63 14.54 -2.68
C MET A 207 -4.10 14.14 -2.83
N LYS A 208 -4.94 14.37 -1.79
CA LYS A 208 -6.38 14.09 -1.83
C LYS A 208 -7.11 14.89 -2.88
N LEU A 209 -6.85 16.20 -2.97
CA LEU A 209 -7.42 17.07 -4.00
C LEU A 209 -6.99 16.63 -5.40
N GLY A 210 -5.70 16.37 -5.60
CA GLY A 210 -5.17 15.91 -6.89
C GLY A 210 -5.81 14.61 -7.37
N LEU A 211 -5.99 13.64 -6.47
CA LEU A 211 -6.68 12.37 -6.79
C LEU A 211 -8.15 12.63 -7.20
N LEU A 212 -8.86 13.46 -6.45
CA LEU A 212 -10.25 13.78 -6.76
C LEU A 212 -10.38 14.52 -8.09
N CYS A 213 -9.50 15.50 -8.35
CA CYS A 213 -9.44 16.21 -9.63
C CYS A 213 -9.14 15.25 -10.79
N ARG A 214 -8.17 14.35 -10.63
CA ARG A 214 -7.83 13.30 -11.61
C ARG A 214 -9.05 12.43 -11.94
N ASP A 215 -9.74 11.95 -10.93
CA ASP A 215 -10.89 11.07 -11.08
C ASP A 215 -12.09 11.79 -11.75
N ARG A 216 -12.14 13.10 -11.60
CA ARG A 216 -13.13 13.97 -12.27
C ARG A 216 -12.67 14.51 -13.61
N GLY A 217 -11.47 14.16 -14.08
CA GLY A 217 -10.93 14.62 -15.37
C GLY A 217 -10.45 16.07 -15.38
N ILE A 218 -10.26 16.70 -14.22
CA ILE A 218 -9.73 18.06 -14.05
C ILE A 218 -8.21 17.97 -14.02
N TRP A 219 -7.61 17.67 -15.17
CA TRP A 219 -6.21 17.24 -15.28
C TRP A 219 -5.20 18.34 -14.91
N ASP A 220 -5.47 19.60 -15.28
CA ASP A 220 -4.55 20.71 -15.00
C ASP A 220 -4.44 20.98 -13.50
N GLU A 221 -5.56 21.03 -12.78
CA GLU A 221 -5.56 21.17 -11.33
C GLU A 221 -4.94 19.93 -10.64
N ALA A 222 -5.20 18.73 -11.14
CA ALA A 222 -4.57 17.52 -10.62
C ALA A 222 -3.05 17.62 -10.72
N LEU A 223 -2.51 18.06 -11.86
CA LEU A 223 -1.06 18.26 -12.04
C LEU A 223 -0.50 19.31 -11.08
N GLU A 224 -1.20 20.42 -10.91
CA GLU A 224 -0.83 21.48 -9.95
C GLU A 224 -0.71 20.91 -8.54
N GLN A 225 -1.73 20.16 -8.11
CA GLN A 225 -1.76 19.64 -6.75
C GLN A 225 -0.70 18.55 -6.52
N PHE A 226 -0.48 17.64 -7.45
CA PHE A 226 0.61 16.65 -7.34
C PHE A 226 2.00 17.31 -7.39
N THR A 227 2.15 18.36 -8.19
CA THR A 227 3.40 19.15 -8.20
C THR A 227 3.64 19.82 -6.86
N GLY A 228 2.62 20.43 -6.26
CA GLY A 228 2.70 20.98 -4.94
C GLY A 228 2.98 19.95 -3.85
N ALA A 229 2.37 18.75 -3.95
CA ALA A 229 2.63 17.66 -3.03
C ALA A 229 4.07 17.15 -3.10
N THR A 230 4.64 17.01 -4.31
CA THR A 230 6.05 16.61 -4.49
C THR A 230 7.04 17.69 -4.05
N ALA A 231 6.66 18.96 -4.12
CA ALA A 231 7.46 20.08 -3.60
C ALA A 231 7.44 20.12 -2.06
N ALA A 232 6.26 19.93 -1.45
CA ALA A 232 6.10 19.88 0.00
C ALA A 232 6.79 18.64 0.62
N SER A 233 6.77 17.52 -0.08
CA SER A 233 7.43 16.29 0.36
C SER A 233 8.13 15.58 -0.82
N PRO A 234 9.42 15.88 -1.07
CA PRO A 234 10.18 15.30 -2.18
C PRO A 234 10.36 13.77 -2.13
N THR A 235 10.10 13.16 -0.98
CA THR A 235 10.14 11.71 -0.76
C THR A 235 8.78 11.04 -0.82
N TYR A 236 7.72 11.77 -1.17
CA TYR A 236 6.37 11.22 -1.30
C TYR A 236 6.21 10.50 -2.66
N GLY A 237 6.64 9.24 -2.73
CA GLY A 237 6.69 8.46 -3.97
C GLY A 237 5.35 8.37 -4.70
N GLU A 238 4.25 8.23 -3.97
CA GLU A 238 2.90 8.17 -4.55
C GLU A 238 2.52 9.47 -5.28
N ALA A 239 2.87 10.64 -4.73
CA ALA A 239 2.64 11.92 -5.38
C ALA A 239 3.45 12.05 -6.69
N TRP A 240 4.68 11.54 -6.71
CA TRP A 240 5.49 11.47 -7.93
C TRP A 240 4.89 10.53 -8.97
N ARG A 241 4.34 9.37 -8.55
CA ARG A 241 3.63 8.45 -9.44
C ARG A 241 2.43 9.13 -10.09
N GLU A 242 1.54 9.71 -9.28
CA GLU A 242 0.33 10.36 -9.77
C GLU A 242 0.64 11.56 -10.68
N LYS A 243 1.66 12.34 -10.32
CA LYS A 243 2.17 13.41 -11.18
C LYS A 243 2.55 12.88 -12.56
N GLY A 244 3.35 11.82 -12.64
CA GLY A 244 3.79 11.24 -13.91
C GLY A 244 2.64 10.67 -14.74
N ILE A 245 1.62 10.08 -14.09
CA ILE A 245 0.41 9.61 -14.77
C ILE A 245 -0.34 10.79 -15.41
N VAL A 246 -0.52 11.89 -14.67
CA VAL A 246 -1.24 13.07 -15.16
C VAL A 246 -0.46 13.82 -16.25
N GLU A 247 0.87 13.96 -16.10
CA GLU A 247 1.75 14.52 -17.15
C GLU A 247 1.59 13.78 -18.48
N ASN A 248 1.57 12.45 -18.43
CA ASN A 248 1.37 11.64 -19.64
C ASN A 248 -0.04 11.80 -20.20
N LYS A 249 -1.07 11.89 -19.36
CA LYS A 249 -2.45 12.08 -19.79
C LYS A 249 -2.65 13.44 -20.47
N LEU A 250 -2.11 14.50 -19.90
CA LEU A 250 -2.18 15.85 -20.50
C LEU A 250 -1.46 15.92 -21.84
N ALA A 251 -0.29 15.27 -21.96
CA ALA A 251 0.41 15.18 -23.23
C ALA A 251 -0.42 14.46 -24.31
N GLN A 252 -1.15 13.39 -23.95
CA GLN A 252 -2.08 12.71 -24.85
C GLN A 252 -3.25 13.63 -25.29
N ILE A 253 -3.85 14.36 -24.34
CA ILE A 253 -4.95 15.29 -24.62
C ILE A 253 -4.47 16.40 -25.55
N ALA A 254 -3.28 16.95 -25.28
CA ALA A 254 -2.65 17.99 -26.09
C ALA A 254 -2.05 17.47 -27.42
N LYS A 255 -2.18 16.16 -27.72
CA LYS A 255 -1.61 15.50 -28.90
C LYS A 255 -0.11 15.76 -29.07
N GLN A 256 0.62 15.84 -27.95
CA GLN A 256 2.08 16.00 -27.97
C GLN A 256 2.77 14.73 -28.47
N PRO A 257 4.00 14.82 -29.03
CA PRO A 257 4.77 13.66 -29.38
C PRO A 257 5.03 12.77 -28.16
N MET A 258 4.51 11.53 -28.20
CA MET A 258 4.67 10.58 -27.10
C MET A 258 6.02 9.86 -27.12
N ASP A 259 6.73 9.92 -28.24
CA ASP A 259 8.04 9.31 -28.51
C ASP A 259 9.25 10.19 -28.11
N ALA A 260 9.00 11.30 -27.42
CA ALA A 260 10.05 12.10 -26.80
C ALA A 260 10.90 11.26 -25.83
N ASN A 261 12.14 11.69 -25.59
CA ASN A 261 13.03 11.03 -24.65
C ASN A 261 13.64 12.09 -23.69
N PRO A 262 13.26 12.11 -22.40
CA PRO A 262 12.23 11.23 -21.78
C PRO A 262 10.83 11.47 -22.31
N ALA A 263 10.01 10.41 -22.29
CA ALA A 263 8.60 10.50 -22.64
C ALA A 263 7.82 11.31 -21.57
N PRO A 264 6.69 11.96 -21.93
CA PRO A 264 5.88 12.69 -20.95
C PRO A 264 5.49 11.83 -19.75
N GLY A 265 5.84 12.27 -18.54
CA GLY A 265 5.59 11.54 -17.28
C GLY A 265 6.67 10.54 -16.88
N GLU A 266 7.61 10.19 -17.78
CA GLU A 266 8.66 9.22 -17.49
C GLU A 266 9.55 9.63 -16.31
N THR A 267 9.98 10.89 -16.27
CA THR A 267 10.86 11.39 -15.20
C THR A 267 10.21 11.29 -13.83
N SER A 268 8.96 11.69 -13.72
CA SER A 268 8.20 11.62 -12.45
C SER A 268 8.00 10.18 -11.99
N LEU A 269 7.68 9.25 -12.91
CA LEU A 269 7.50 7.83 -12.59
C LEU A 269 8.81 7.17 -12.17
N ARG A 270 9.94 7.50 -12.82
CA ARG A 270 11.25 6.99 -12.39
C ARG A 270 11.60 7.50 -11.01
N ARG A 271 11.27 8.76 -10.69
CA ARG A 271 11.48 9.29 -9.36
C ARG A 271 10.63 8.57 -8.31
N ALA A 272 9.38 8.24 -8.59
CA ALA A 272 8.54 7.41 -7.72
C ALA A 272 9.18 6.04 -7.43
N ILE A 273 9.72 5.38 -8.47
CA ILE A 273 10.39 4.09 -8.36
C ILE A 273 11.70 4.18 -7.55
N GLU A 274 12.48 5.25 -7.72
CA GLU A 274 13.69 5.51 -6.90
C GLU A 274 13.36 5.63 -5.41
N ILE A 275 12.26 6.30 -5.09
CA ILE A 275 11.79 6.48 -3.71
C ILE A 275 11.25 5.15 -3.15
N ASN A 276 10.44 4.45 -3.92
CA ASN A 276 9.85 3.17 -3.53
C ASN A 276 9.99 2.11 -4.63
N GLY A 277 11.06 1.35 -4.59
CA GLY A 277 11.33 0.25 -5.53
C GLY A 277 10.35 -0.94 -5.43
N ARG A 278 9.34 -0.86 -4.57
CA ARG A 278 8.26 -1.85 -4.44
C ARG A 278 6.89 -1.32 -4.90
N ASP A 279 6.83 -0.11 -5.42
CA ASP A 279 5.60 0.44 -6.01
C ASP A 279 5.33 -0.20 -7.38
N PHE A 280 4.54 -1.29 -7.38
CA PHE A 280 4.21 -2.00 -8.62
C PHE A 280 3.39 -1.13 -9.59
N ASP A 281 2.56 -0.20 -9.08
CA ASP A 281 1.77 0.73 -9.90
C ASP A 281 2.66 1.74 -10.61
N ALA A 282 3.73 2.22 -9.95
CA ALA A 282 4.71 3.09 -10.59
C ALA A 282 5.44 2.39 -11.75
N PHE A 283 5.86 1.13 -11.55
CA PHE A 283 6.43 0.32 -12.64
C PHE A 283 5.43 0.06 -13.76
N ALA A 284 4.19 -0.28 -13.44
CA ALA A 284 3.13 -0.52 -14.42
C ALA A 284 2.82 0.74 -15.23
N SER A 285 2.72 1.89 -14.57
CA SER A 285 2.51 3.19 -15.20
C SER A 285 3.66 3.58 -16.11
N LEU A 286 4.91 3.37 -15.67
CA LEU A 286 6.10 3.56 -16.50
C LEU A 286 6.07 2.66 -17.74
N GLY A 287 5.69 1.38 -17.58
CA GLY A 287 5.48 0.47 -18.71
C GLY A 287 4.47 1.02 -19.71
N GLY A 288 3.37 1.59 -19.24
CA GLY A 288 2.35 2.23 -20.09
C GLY A 288 2.87 3.46 -20.83
N VAL A 289 3.65 4.31 -20.18
CA VAL A 289 4.30 5.47 -20.79
C VAL A 289 5.26 5.05 -21.89
N LEU A 290 6.18 4.11 -21.59
CA LEU A 290 7.18 3.60 -22.54
C LEU A 290 6.55 2.85 -23.71
N LYS A 291 5.45 2.11 -23.47
CA LYS A 291 4.66 1.45 -24.53
C LYS A 291 4.10 2.47 -25.53
N ARG A 292 3.53 3.58 -25.05
CA ARG A 292 3.04 4.67 -25.90
C ARG A 292 4.16 5.38 -26.66
N ALA A 293 5.33 5.46 -26.04
CA ALA A 293 6.55 5.95 -26.70
C ALA A 293 7.17 4.93 -27.70
N LYS A 294 6.52 3.79 -27.93
CA LYS A 294 6.99 2.69 -28.79
C LYS A 294 8.35 2.10 -28.36
N ARG A 295 8.77 2.36 -27.12
CA ARG A 295 9.98 1.79 -26.52
C ARG A 295 9.64 0.43 -25.89
N PHE A 296 9.24 -0.52 -26.74
CA PHE A 296 8.70 -1.81 -26.29
C PHE A 296 9.64 -2.64 -25.42
N PRO A 297 10.95 -2.73 -25.67
CA PRO A 297 11.86 -3.47 -24.78
C PRO A 297 11.93 -2.86 -23.36
N ASP A 298 11.94 -1.53 -23.24
CA ASP A 298 11.98 -0.86 -21.95
C ASP A 298 10.62 -0.98 -21.22
N ALA A 299 9.53 -0.88 -21.97
CA ALA A 299 8.18 -1.10 -21.46
C ALA A 299 8.01 -2.53 -20.91
N LEU A 300 8.51 -3.53 -21.63
CA LEU A 300 8.48 -4.92 -21.17
C LEU A 300 9.23 -5.09 -19.85
N LYS A 301 10.45 -4.54 -19.73
CA LYS A 301 11.22 -4.56 -18.48
C LYS A 301 10.43 -3.94 -17.31
N ALA A 302 9.78 -2.81 -17.55
CA ALA A 302 8.99 -2.14 -16.51
C ALA A 302 7.79 -3.00 -16.07
N TYR A 303 7.05 -3.60 -17.00
CA TYR A 303 5.95 -4.50 -16.65
C TYR A 303 6.43 -5.80 -15.97
N GLU A 304 7.55 -6.35 -16.35
CA GLU A 304 8.13 -7.53 -15.69
C GLU A 304 8.57 -7.22 -14.25
N GLN A 305 9.11 -6.03 -13.98
CA GLN A 305 9.40 -5.59 -12.62
C GLN A 305 8.10 -5.37 -11.82
N SER A 306 7.09 -4.74 -12.41
CA SER A 306 5.77 -4.60 -11.81
C SER A 306 5.17 -5.98 -11.46
N LEU A 307 5.23 -6.93 -12.38
CA LEU A 307 4.73 -8.29 -12.17
C LEU A 307 5.45 -8.99 -11.02
N LYS A 308 6.76 -8.86 -10.95
CA LYS A 308 7.59 -9.42 -9.87
C LYS A 308 7.23 -8.84 -8.52
N VAL A 309 7.09 -7.51 -8.43
CA VAL A 309 6.79 -6.80 -7.18
C VAL A 309 5.36 -7.05 -6.71
N SER A 310 4.40 -7.09 -7.63
CA SER A 310 2.98 -7.32 -7.33
C SER A 310 2.61 -8.77 -7.01
N GLY A 311 3.56 -9.71 -7.17
CA GLY A 311 3.27 -11.14 -6.95
C GLY A 311 2.31 -11.75 -7.97
N GLY A 312 2.18 -11.15 -9.17
CA GLY A 312 1.37 -11.71 -10.25
C GLY A 312 0.07 -10.98 -10.55
N HIS A 313 0.03 -9.65 -10.34
CA HIS A 313 -1.15 -8.85 -10.68
C HIS A 313 -1.52 -9.01 -12.18
N PRO A 314 -2.82 -9.12 -12.53
CA PRO A 314 -3.26 -9.34 -13.93
C PRO A 314 -2.77 -8.28 -14.91
N TYR A 315 -2.89 -7.00 -14.57
CA TYR A 315 -2.55 -5.89 -15.46
C TYR A 315 -1.10 -5.91 -16.00
N PRO A 316 -0.03 -5.99 -15.18
CA PRO A 316 1.33 -6.08 -15.71
C PRO A 316 1.60 -7.40 -16.41
N LEU A 317 0.98 -8.52 -15.98
CA LEU A 317 1.11 -9.82 -16.65
C LEU A 317 0.64 -9.73 -18.11
N LEU A 318 -0.60 -9.29 -18.34
CA LEU A 318 -1.18 -9.23 -19.68
C LEU A 318 -0.43 -8.25 -20.59
N ASN A 319 0.01 -7.10 -20.05
CA ASN A 319 0.84 -6.18 -20.84
C ASN A 319 2.23 -6.74 -21.17
N ALA A 320 2.85 -7.49 -20.28
CA ALA A 320 4.13 -8.15 -20.57
C ALA A 320 3.99 -9.20 -21.68
N LEU A 321 2.92 -10.02 -21.63
CA LEU A 321 2.64 -11.02 -22.68
C LEU A 321 2.41 -10.37 -24.04
N LYS A 322 1.61 -9.29 -24.10
CA LYS A 322 1.39 -8.51 -25.34
C LYS A 322 2.68 -7.97 -25.92
N LEU A 323 3.55 -7.41 -25.07
CA LEU A 323 4.82 -6.87 -25.54
C LEU A 323 5.80 -7.94 -25.98
N ARG A 324 5.81 -9.12 -25.33
CA ARG A 324 6.60 -10.27 -25.79
C ARG A 324 6.15 -10.71 -27.18
N ALA A 325 4.83 -10.82 -27.42
CA ALA A 325 4.28 -11.13 -28.74
C ALA A 325 4.66 -10.08 -29.78
N GLN A 326 4.54 -8.81 -29.45
CA GLN A 326 4.89 -7.71 -30.35
C GLN A 326 6.38 -7.63 -30.69
N ILE A 327 7.27 -7.93 -29.73
CA ILE A 327 8.72 -7.87 -29.93
C ILE A 327 9.22 -9.09 -30.69
N ASN A 328 8.73 -10.28 -30.35
CA ASN A 328 9.24 -11.55 -30.87
C ASN A 328 8.52 -12.03 -32.13
N GLY A 329 7.35 -11.47 -32.45
CA GLY A 329 6.49 -11.94 -33.55
C GLY A 329 5.79 -13.26 -33.26
N HIS A 330 5.94 -13.81 -32.07
CA HIS A 330 5.29 -15.05 -31.61
C HIS A 330 5.10 -15.01 -30.09
N LEU A 331 4.23 -15.87 -29.55
CA LEU A 331 3.91 -15.94 -28.12
C LEU A 331 4.13 -17.36 -27.58
N ALA A 332 5.31 -17.61 -27.03
CA ALA A 332 5.59 -18.84 -26.31
C ALA A 332 5.25 -18.64 -24.81
N LEU A 333 4.16 -19.22 -24.34
CA LEU A 333 3.80 -19.19 -22.92
C LEU A 333 4.61 -20.24 -22.14
N SER A 334 5.43 -19.75 -21.20
CA SER A 334 6.16 -20.59 -20.26
C SER A 334 5.22 -21.28 -19.25
N GLY A 335 5.72 -22.28 -18.54
CA GLY A 335 4.95 -22.91 -17.45
C GLY A 335 4.57 -21.91 -16.35
N SER A 336 5.43 -20.96 -16.04
CA SER A 336 5.16 -19.89 -15.08
C SER A 336 4.09 -18.92 -15.58
N ASP A 337 4.07 -18.58 -16.88
CA ASP A 337 3.02 -17.74 -17.47
C ASP A 337 1.65 -18.41 -17.37
N LYS A 338 1.56 -19.72 -17.67
CA LYS A 338 0.31 -20.48 -17.55
C LYS A 338 -0.22 -20.49 -16.12
N VAL A 339 0.64 -20.67 -15.12
CA VAL A 339 0.25 -20.61 -13.70
C VAL A 339 -0.20 -19.19 -13.32
N ALA A 340 0.51 -18.16 -13.78
CA ALA A 340 0.15 -16.77 -13.53
C ALA A 340 -1.21 -16.41 -14.16
N LEU A 341 -1.49 -16.86 -15.39
CA LEU A 341 -2.77 -16.68 -16.06
C LEU A 341 -3.94 -17.35 -15.31
N VAL A 342 -3.74 -18.54 -14.75
CA VAL A 342 -4.77 -19.21 -13.91
C VAL A 342 -5.07 -18.38 -12.65
N ARG A 343 -4.05 -17.82 -12.01
CA ARG A 343 -4.24 -16.95 -10.83
C ARG A 343 -4.95 -15.65 -11.22
N ALA A 344 -4.53 -15.02 -12.31
CA ALA A 344 -5.14 -13.80 -12.83
C ALA A 344 -6.62 -14.02 -13.19
N ALA A 345 -6.96 -15.16 -13.82
CA ALA A 345 -8.34 -15.52 -14.11
C ALA A 345 -9.21 -15.55 -12.85
N ARG A 346 -8.75 -16.18 -11.78
CA ARG A 346 -9.49 -16.24 -10.50
C ARG A 346 -9.72 -14.86 -9.89
N VAL A 347 -8.70 -13.99 -9.94
CA VAL A 347 -8.81 -12.61 -9.42
C VAL A 347 -9.87 -11.85 -10.20
N ARG A 348 -9.80 -11.85 -11.55
CA ARG A 348 -10.73 -11.11 -12.41
C ARG A 348 -12.14 -11.67 -12.36
N GLU A 349 -12.29 -12.99 -12.28
CA GLU A 349 -13.59 -13.64 -12.07
C GLU A 349 -14.22 -13.23 -10.73
N GLY A 350 -13.43 -13.18 -9.64
CA GLY A 350 -13.91 -12.69 -8.36
C GLY A 350 -14.36 -11.22 -8.41
N GLN A 351 -13.64 -10.37 -9.15
CA GLN A 351 -13.98 -8.96 -9.33
C GLN A 351 -15.25 -8.76 -10.17
N SER A 352 -15.42 -9.55 -11.25
CA SER A 352 -16.60 -9.45 -12.12
C SER A 352 -17.91 -9.89 -11.45
N LYS A 353 -17.83 -10.71 -10.41
CA LYS A 353 -18.99 -11.21 -9.64
C LYS A 353 -19.44 -10.28 -8.50
N GLN A 354 -18.68 -9.21 -8.21
CA GLN A 354 -19.09 -8.21 -7.21
C GLN A 354 -20.29 -7.38 -7.72
N LEU A 355 -21.01 -6.75 -6.82
CA LEU A 355 -22.17 -5.92 -7.15
C LEU A 355 -22.00 -4.52 -6.53
N PRO A 356 -21.68 -3.49 -7.35
CA PRO A 356 -21.33 -3.55 -8.78
C PRO A 356 -19.98 -4.26 -9.03
N PRO A 357 -19.71 -4.74 -10.26
CA PRO A 357 -18.42 -5.34 -10.58
C PRO A 357 -17.26 -4.39 -10.29
N PHE A 358 -16.24 -4.91 -9.60
CA PHE A 358 -15.05 -4.11 -9.29
C PHE A 358 -14.18 -3.95 -10.54
N ASP A 359 -13.64 -2.74 -10.74
CA ASP A 359 -12.76 -2.42 -11.87
C ASP A 359 -13.40 -2.67 -13.25
N LYS A 360 -14.71 -2.39 -13.40
CA LYS A 360 -15.40 -2.46 -14.70
C LYS A 360 -14.98 -1.31 -15.62
N PRO A 361 -14.86 -1.53 -16.94
CA PRO A 361 -15.02 -2.79 -17.66
C PRO A 361 -13.78 -3.69 -17.66
N TRP A 362 -12.68 -3.27 -17.05
CA TRP A 362 -11.36 -3.89 -17.17
C TRP A 362 -11.31 -5.32 -16.63
N CYS A 363 -12.08 -5.65 -15.57
CA CYS A 363 -12.17 -7.03 -15.08
C CYS A 363 -12.72 -7.99 -16.15
N PHE A 364 -13.61 -7.53 -17.03
CA PHE A 364 -14.13 -8.31 -18.16
C PHE A 364 -13.13 -8.37 -19.32
N PHE A 365 -12.51 -7.24 -19.67
CA PHE A 365 -11.52 -7.17 -20.75
C PHE A 365 -10.29 -8.04 -20.45
N ASP A 366 -9.75 -7.95 -19.24
CA ASP A 366 -8.64 -8.80 -18.84
C ASP A 366 -9.06 -10.30 -18.79
N SER A 367 -10.28 -10.60 -18.33
CA SER A 367 -10.81 -11.97 -18.37
C SER A 367 -10.95 -12.49 -19.78
N ALA A 368 -11.40 -11.67 -20.72
CA ALA A 368 -11.50 -12.03 -22.13
C ALA A 368 -10.11 -12.35 -22.70
N GLU A 369 -9.13 -11.48 -22.46
CA GLU A 369 -7.76 -11.69 -22.92
C GLU A 369 -7.15 -12.97 -22.34
N ILE A 370 -7.41 -13.29 -21.07
CA ILE A 370 -6.94 -14.53 -20.45
C ILE A 370 -7.55 -15.75 -21.15
N LYS A 371 -8.84 -15.70 -21.51
CA LYS A 371 -9.51 -16.80 -22.25
C LYS A 371 -8.91 -16.99 -23.65
N LEU A 372 -8.52 -15.89 -24.30
CA LEU A 372 -7.78 -15.95 -25.56
C LEU A 372 -6.45 -16.70 -25.40
N TYR A 373 -5.66 -16.40 -24.36
CA TYR A 373 -4.41 -17.14 -24.07
C TYR A 373 -4.65 -18.60 -23.68
N GLN A 374 -5.84 -18.97 -23.25
CA GLN A 374 -6.24 -20.35 -22.97
C GLN A 374 -6.74 -21.08 -24.22
N GLY A 375 -6.83 -20.41 -25.37
CA GLY A 375 -7.30 -20.98 -26.63
C GLY A 375 -8.83 -21.07 -26.75
N ASP A 376 -9.59 -20.44 -25.85
CA ASP A 376 -11.06 -20.43 -25.89
C ASP A 376 -11.57 -19.16 -26.61
N ALA A 377 -11.56 -19.23 -27.95
CA ALA A 377 -11.99 -18.14 -28.82
C ALA A 377 -13.44 -17.69 -28.57
N LYS A 378 -14.35 -18.63 -28.27
CA LYS A 378 -15.74 -18.31 -27.99
C LYS A 378 -15.89 -17.56 -26.67
N ALA A 379 -15.32 -18.09 -25.60
CA ALA A 379 -15.39 -17.46 -24.30
C ALA A 379 -14.66 -16.11 -24.27
N PHE A 380 -13.59 -15.94 -25.06
CA PHE A 380 -12.92 -14.66 -25.28
C PHE A 380 -13.92 -13.61 -25.81
N LEU A 381 -14.60 -13.91 -26.94
CA LEU A 381 -15.51 -12.95 -27.57
C LEU A 381 -16.72 -12.67 -26.66
N ASP A 382 -17.37 -13.71 -26.10
CA ASP A 382 -18.51 -13.56 -25.20
C ASP A 382 -18.17 -12.67 -23.98
N THR A 383 -16.98 -12.85 -23.39
CA THR A 383 -16.55 -12.06 -22.23
C THR A 383 -16.16 -10.63 -22.63
N ALA A 384 -15.54 -10.44 -23.80
CA ALA A 384 -15.25 -9.12 -24.34
C ALA A 384 -16.53 -8.32 -24.58
N MET A 385 -17.57 -8.93 -25.15
CA MET A 385 -18.89 -8.31 -25.35
C MET A 385 -19.52 -7.89 -24.01
N GLN A 386 -19.40 -8.71 -22.96
CA GLN A 386 -19.81 -8.32 -21.60
C GLN A 386 -19.04 -7.09 -21.13
N GLY A 387 -17.72 -7.03 -21.37
CA GLY A 387 -16.92 -5.86 -21.07
C GLY A 387 -17.43 -4.60 -21.80
N PHE A 388 -17.73 -4.71 -23.09
CA PHE A 388 -18.30 -3.60 -23.87
C PHE A 388 -19.63 -3.11 -23.30
N SER A 389 -20.51 -4.00 -22.83
CA SER A 389 -21.78 -3.61 -22.20
C SER A 389 -21.60 -2.88 -20.85
N GLN A 390 -20.41 -2.93 -20.26
CA GLN A 390 -20.06 -2.26 -19.00
C GLN A 390 -19.22 -0.99 -19.20
N THR A 391 -18.92 -0.61 -20.45
CA THR A 391 -18.19 0.64 -20.73
C THR A 391 -19.07 1.86 -20.44
N GLU A 392 -18.47 2.84 -19.81
CA GLU A 392 -19.10 4.15 -19.54
C GLU A 392 -18.66 5.20 -20.58
N HIS A 393 -17.57 4.92 -21.30
CA HIS A 393 -16.97 5.82 -22.28
C HIS A 393 -16.39 5.04 -23.46
N ASP A 394 -16.55 5.55 -24.66
CA ASP A 394 -16.09 4.94 -25.93
C ASP A 394 -14.59 4.63 -25.94
N TRP A 395 -13.78 5.46 -25.28
CA TRP A 395 -12.34 5.26 -25.23
C TRP A 395 -11.93 3.96 -24.53
N GLN A 396 -12.78 3.40 -23.64
CA GLN A 396 -12.47 2.17 -22.91
C GLN A 396 -12.45 0.97 -23.86
N GLY A 397 -13.48 0.81 -24.67
CA GLY A 397 -13.55 -0.23 -25.71
C GLY A 397 -12.43 -0.07 -26.75
N LYS A 398 -12.21 1.15 -27.21
CA LYS A 398 -11.10 1.44 -28.13
C LYS A 398 -9.74 1.06 -27.55
N THR A 399 -9.48 1.40 -26.29
CA THR A 399 -8.21 1.04 -25.62
C THR A 399 -8.02 -0.47 -25.55
N PHE A 400 -9.08 -1.23 -25.28
CA PHE A 400 -9.02 -2.68 -25.26
C PHE A 400 -8.68 -3.25 -26.65
N VAL A 401 -9.40 -2.84 -27.70
CA VAL A 401 -9.14 -3.31 -29.08
C VAL A 401 -7.73 -2.92 -29.53
N ASP A 402 -7.30 -1.68 -29.29
CA ASP A 402 -5.94 -1.22 -29.62
C ASP A 402 -4.87 -2.06 -28.88
N SER A 403 -5.18 -2.51 -27.65
CA SER A 403 -4.27 -3.38 -26.90
C SER A 403 -4.19 -4.80 -27.47
N LEU A 404 -5.29 -5.34 -27.99
CA LEU A 404 -5.32 -6.65 -28.66
C LEU A 404 -4.52 -6.66 -29.96
N ARG A 405 -4.46 -5.52 -30.67
CA ARG A 405 -3.65 -5.39 -31.91
C ARG A 405 -2.18 -5.66 -31.68
N LEU A 406 -1.65 -5.47 -30.47
CA LEU A 406 -0.29 -5.84 -30.12
C LEU A 406 -0.03 -7.35 -30.17
N LEU A 407 -1.07 -8.17 -30.14
CA LEU A 407 -0.99 -9.62 -30.25
C LEU A 407 -1.05 -10.13 -31.71
N LEU A 408 -1.42 -9.27 -32.68
CA LEU A 408 -1.56 -9.69 -34.08
C LEU A 408 -0.31 -10.36 -34.67
N PRO A 409 0.93 -9.97 -34.32
CA PRO A 409 2.13 -10.71 -34.78
C PRO A 409 2.14 -12.20 -34.36
N ALA A 410 1.46 -12.54 -33.27
CA ALA A 410 1.34 -13.91 -32.75
C ALA A 410 -0.07 -14.52 -33.01
N ALA A 411 -0.82 -13.99 -33.96
CA ALA A 411 -2.22 -14.40 -34.15
C ALA A 411 -2.40 -15.88 -34.54
N ASP A 412 -1.43 -16.49 -35.16
CA ASP A 412 -1.50 -17.89 -35.54
C ASP A 412 -1.44 -18.86 -34.32
N GLU A 413 -0.95 -18.35 -33.18
CA GLU A 413 -0.89 -19.05 -31.89
C GLU A 413 -2.10 -18.74 -30.99
N LEU A 414 -2.95 -17.79 -31.40
CA LEU A 414 -4.09 -17.29 -30.64
C LEU A 414 -5.40 -17.43 -31.46
N PRO A 415 -5.98 -18.64 -31.52
CA PRO A 415 -7.21 -18.88 -32.27
C PRO A 415 -8.33 -17.90 -31.85
N GLY A 416 -8.98 -17.28 -32.84
CA GLY A 416 -10.07 -16.32 -32.63
C GLY A 416 -9.61 -14.89 -32.40
N LEU A 417 -8.31 -14.59 -32.38
CA LEU A 417 -7.84 -13.21 -32.20
C LEU A 417 -8.22 -12.30 -33.38
N LYS A 418 -7.93 -12.74 -34.63
CA LYS A 418 -8.20 -11.92 -35.82
C LYS A 418 -9.69 -11.64 -36.00
N GLU A 419 -10.48 -12.71 -35.87
CA GLU A 419 -11.94 -12.65 -35.97
C GLU A 419 -12.53 -11.81 -34.82
N GLY A 420 -12.06 -12.04 -33.60
CA GLY A 420 -12.52 -11.30 -32.43
C GLY A 420 -12.22 -9.80 -32.50
N VAL A 421 -11.00 -9.43 -32.93
CA VAL A 421 -10.66 -8.01 -33.14
C VAL A 421 -11.58 -7.39 -34.16
N ALA A 422 -11.81 -8.06 -35.31
CA ALA A 422 -12.70 -7.57 -36.36
C ALA A 422 -14.16 -7.40 -35.90
N GLU A 423 -14.66 -8.33 -35.06
CA GLU A 423 -16.01 -8.19 -34.48
C GLU A 423 -16.10 -7.05 -33.46
N LEU A 424 -15.08 -6.90 -32.59
CA LEU A 424 -15.05 -5.86 -31.57
C LEU A 424 -14.87 -4.45 -32.19
N GLU A 425 -14.17 -4.33 -33.32
CA GLU A 425 -14.03 -3.09 -34.07
C GLU A 425 -15.38 -2.54 -34.56
N LYS A 426 -16.35 -3.42 -34.89
CA LYS A 426 -17.69 -3.00 -35.29
C LYS A 426 -18.50 -2.34 -34.18
N LEU A 427 -18.07 -2.53 -32.92
CA LEU A 427 -18.70 -1.94 -31.73
C LEU A 427 -18.11 -0.56 -31.38
N LEU A 428 -17.03 -0.16 -32.04
CA LEU A 428 -16.43 1.16 -31.83
C LEU A 428 -17.20 2.21 -32.64
N PRO A 429 -17.39 3.45 -32.07
CA PRO A 429 -18.08 4.54 -32.73
C PRO A 429 -17.34 5.06 -33.95
#